data_009faf7b13460ce80bfb051f8be78ebc
#
_entry.id   009faf7b13460ce80bfb051f8be78ebc
#
_cell.length_a   1.000
_cell.length_b   1.000
_cell.length_c   1.000
_cell.angle_alpha   90.00
_cell.angle_beta   90.00
_cell.angle_gamma   90.00
#
_symmetry.space_group_name_H-M   'P 1'
#
loop_
_entity.id
_entity.type
_entity.pdbx_description
1 polymer ?
#
loop_
_entity_poly.entity_id
_entity_poly.type
_entity_poly.pdbx_seq_one_letter_code
_entity_poly.pdbx_strand_id
1 'polypeptide(L)'
;MKDTVGALVPGTSVHVDGAADGPLSGLTFVAKDLFDVAGHPTGGGNPDWPGNQAPAKENAWAVQTLLDGGATLVGKTITDEVSLGILGENVFHGTPVNSAAPDRVPGGSSAGSAAAVAAGLCDI
;
A
#
# COMPACT_ATOMS: atom_id res chain seq x y z
N MET A 1 10.68 5.94 2.48
CA MET A 1 9.92 5.86 3.76
C MET A 1 10.49 4.74 4.62
N LYS A 2 10.71 4.97 5.92
CA LYS A 2 11.12 3.91 6.85
C LYS A 2 9.86 3.30 7.47
N ASP A 3 9.58 2.05 7.17
CA ASP A 3 8.43 1.33 7.73
C ASP A 3 8.70 0.97 9.20
N THR A 4 7.94 1.56 10.10
CA THR A 4 8.06 1.36 11.56
C THR A 4 6.95 0.47 12.13
N VAL A 5 5.96 0.12 11.31
CA VAL A 5 4.78 -0.64 11.74
C VAL A 5 4.50 -1.89 10.91
N GLY A 6 5.39 -2.23 9.99
CA GLY A 6 5.22 -3.39 9.11
C GLY A 6 4.05 -3.22 8.13
N ALA A 7 3.85 -2.00 7.64
CA ALA A 7 2.75 -1.67 6.73
C ALA A 7 3.03 -2.01 5.27
N LEU A 8 4.31 -2.01 4.87
CA LEU A 8 4.70 -2.22 3.48
C LEU A 8 4.84 -3.71 3.15
N VAL A 9 4.57 -4.03 1.90
CA VAL A 9 4.83 -5.39 1.37
C VAL A 9 6.33 -5.67 1.44
N PRO A 10 6.75 -6.73 2.13
CA PRO A 10 8.16 -7.05 2.32
C PRO A 10 8.91 -7.22 0.98
N GLY A 11 10.12 -6.70 0.91
CA GLY A 11 10.97 -6.83 -0.27
C GLY A 11 10.59 -5.95 -1.45
N THR A 12 9.56 -5.10 -1.32
CA THR A 12 9.18 -4.13 -2.35
C THR A 12 9.73 -2.75 -2.03
N SER A 13 10.13 -2.03 -3.07
CA SER A 13 10.47 -0.61 -2.97
C SER A 13 9.80 0.11 -4.14
N VAL A 14 8.77 0.87 -3.82
CA VAL A 14 7.98 1.60 -4.81
C VAL A 14 7.99 3.08 -4.46
N HIS A 15 8.38 3.89 -5.43
CA HIS A 15 8.33 5.34 -5.33
C HIS A 15 8.01 5.89 -6.72
N VAL A 16 6.94 6.67 -6.81
CA VAL A 16 6.54 7.33 -8.06
C VAL A 16 6.17 8.77 -7.75
N ASP A 17 6.90 9.71 -8.33
CA ASP A 17 6.62 11.12 -8.17
C ASP A 17 5.28 11.48 -8.84
N GLY A 18 4.50 12.31 -8.18
CA GLY A 18 3.29 12.89 -8.76
C GLY A 18 3.60 14.02 -9.74
N ALA A 19 2.56 14.55 -10.38
CA ALA A 19 2.66 15.73 -11.22
C ALA A 19 3.28 16.90 -10.40
N ALA A 20 4.04 17.77 -11.09
CA ALA A 20 4.74 18.87 -10.44
C ALA A 20 3.79 19.86 -9.74
N ASP A 21 2.58 20.02 -10.31
CA ASP A 21 1.55 20.90 -9.79
C ASP A 21 0.22 20.15 -9.65
N GLY A 22 -0.54 20.47 -8.61
CA GLY A 22 -1.87 19.89 -8.40
C GLY A 22 -2.37 20.11 -6.99
N PRO A 23 -3.66 19.83 -6.74
CA PRO A 23 -4.27 20.04 -5.42
C PRO A 23 -3.68 19.15 -4.31
N LEU A 24 -2.95 18.09 -4.67
CA LEU A 24 -2.32 17.14 -3.76
C LEU A 24 -0.79 17.27 -3.73
N SER A 25 -0.23 18.32 -4.33
CA SER A 25 1.23 18.55 -4.35
C SER A 25 1.79 18.64 -2.93
N GLY A 26 2.86 17.88 -2.68
CA GLY A 26 3.50 17.78 -1.38
C GLY A 26 2.92 16.72 -0.44
N LEU A 27 1.80 16.10 -0.82
CA LEU A 27 1.25 14.95 -0.09
C LEU A 27 1.87 13.65 -0.59
N THR A 28 1.94 12.68 0.31
CA THR A 28 2.38 11.32 0.04
C THR A 28 1.24 10.33 0.20
N PHE A 29 1.26 9.25 -0.58
CA PHE A 29 0.28 8.19 -0.42
C PHE A 29 0.90 6.80 -0.55
N VAL A 30 0.18 5.81 -0.04
CA VAL A 30 0.50 4.39 -0.23
C VAL A 30 -0.63 3.71 -1.00
N ALA A 31 -0.29 2.67 -1.75
CA ALA A 31 -1.27 1.91 -2.53
C ALA A 31 -1.38 0.49 -1.98
N LYS A 32 -2.59 0.08 -1.61
CA LYS A 32 -2.87 -1.32 -1.25
C LYS A 32 -2.42 -2.25 -2.37
N ASP A 33 -1.82 -3.38 -2.02
CA ASP A 33 -1.26 -4.33 -2.98
C ASP A 33 -2.31 -5.15 -3.75
N LEU A 34 -3.40 -4.50 -4.07
CA LEU A 34 -4.43 -4.87 -5.05
C LEU A 34 -4.50 -3.88 -6.21
N PHE A 35 -3.95 -2.70 -6.04
CA PHE A 35 -3.90 -1.70 -7.10
C PHE A 35 -2.65 -1.90 -7.93
N ASP A 36 -2.82 -1.94 -9.23
CA ASP A 36 -1.72 -1.95 -10.17
C ASP A 36 -0.92 -0.65 -10.10
N VAL A 37 0.40 -0.81 -10.05
CA VAL A 37 1.37 0.27 -10.23
C VAL A 37 2.29 -0.12 -11.36
N ALA A 38 2.35 0.70 -12.40
CA ALA A 38 3.15 0.41 -13.59
C ALA A 38 4.61 0.07 -13.23
N GLY A 39 5.11 -1.02 -13.80
CA GLY A 39 6.45 -1.52 -13.54
C GLY A 39 6.60 -2.39 -12.28
N HIS A 40 5.52 -2.59 -11.51
CA HIS A 40 5.53 -3.40 -10.29
C HIS A 40 4.49 -4.52 -10.34
N PRO A 41 4.80 -5.72 -9.77
CA PRO A 41 3.82 -6.77 -9.63
C PRO A 41 2.72 -6.37 -8.63
N THR A 42 1.53 -6.95 -8.80
CA THR A 42 0.42 -6.84 -7.84
C THR A 42 0.27 -8.16 -7.10
N GLY A 43 0.69 -8.18 -5.84
CA GLY A 43 0.84 -9.42 -5.06
C GLY A 43 -0.44 -9.96 -4.44
N GLY A 44 -1.45 -9.12 -4.24
CA GLY A 44 -2.74 -9.55 -3.68
C GLY A 44 -2.67 -10.13 -2.27
N GLY A 45 -1.56 -9.94 -1.55
CA GLY A 45 -1.39 -10.51 -0.21
C GLY A 45 -1.02 -12.00 -0.21
N ASN A 46 -0.71 -12.60 -1.36
CA ASN A 46 -0.33 -14.00 -1.48
C ASN A 46 0.82 -14.16 -2.49
N PRO A 47 1.99 -14.71 -2.08
CA PRO A 47 3.14 -14.87 -2.98
C PRO A 47 2.88 -15.81 -4.16
N ASP A 48 1.89 -16.69 -4.06
CA ASP A 48 1.50 -17.62 -5.11
C ASP A 48 0.39 -17.06 -6.01
N TRP A 49 -0.02 -15.80 -5.79
CA TRP A 49 -1.05 -15.16 -6.61
C TRP A 49 -0.59 -15.01 -8.07
N PRO A 50 -1.39 -15.46 -9.04
CA PRO A 50 -0.98 -15.41 -10.46
C PRO A 50 -0.64 -14.00 -10.97
N GLY A 51 -1.27 -12.95 -10.43
CA GLY A 51 -0.99 -11.55 -10.75
C GLY A 51 0.41 -11.08 -10.35
N ASN A 52 1.05 -11.80 -9.42
CA ASN A 52 2.41 -11.53 -8.95
C ASN A 52 3.51 -12.01 -9.93
N GLN A 53 3.14 -12.56 -11.06
CA GLN A 53 4.07 -13.15 -12.04
C GLN A 53 4.72 -12.11 -12.96
N ALA A 54 4.09 -10.97 -13.19
CA ALA A 54 4.60 -9.94 -14.09
C ALA A 54 4.27 -8.53 -13.58
N PRO A 55 5.15 -7.55 -13.86
CA PRO A 55 4.86 -6.15 -13.58
C PRO A 55 3.62 -5.67 -14.34
N ALA A 56 2.80 -4.86 -13.67
CA ALA A 56 1.67 -4.20 -14.30
C ALA A 56 2.15 -3.26 -15.42
N LYS A 57 1.39 -3.17 -16.50
CA LYS A 57 1.72 -2.31 -17.64
C LYS A 57 1.30 -0.86 -17.42
N GLU A 58 0.24 -0.67 -16.64
CA GLU A 58 -0.39 0.63 -16.40
C GLU A 58 -0.73 0.76 -14.92
N ASN A 59 -0.86 2.00 -14.47
CA ASN A 59 -1.40 2.27 -13.13
C ASN A 59 -2.90 2.00 -13.09
N ALA A 60 -3.38 1.49 -11.97
CA ALA A 60 -4.81 1.53 -11.66
C ALA A 60 -5.32 2.98 -11.70
N TRP A 61 -6.57 3.17 -12.12
CA TRP A 61 -7.16 4.50 -12.25
C TRP A 61 -7.01 5.36 -10.97
N ALA A 62 -7.26 4.77 -9.81
CA ALA A 62 -7.14 5.47 -8.53
C ALA A 62 -5.70 5.94 -8.26
N VAL A 63 -4.71 5.09 -8.53
CA VAL A 63 -3.29 5.44 -8.39
C VAL A 63 -2.92 6.58 -9.35
N GLN A 64 -3.30 6.47 -10.61
CA GLN A 64 -3.01 7.50 -11.61
C GLN A 64 -3.67 8.83 -11.25
N THR A 65 -4.90 8.79 -10.75
CA THR A 65 -5.63 10.02 -10.34
C THR A 65 -4.91 10.77 -9.22
N LEU A 66 -4.37 10.05 -8.23
CA LEU A 66 -3.60 10.67 -7.14
C LEU A 66 -2.27 11.24 -7.65
N LEU A 67 -1.59 10.52 -8.53
CA LEU A 67 -0.35 11.00 -9.16
C LEU A 67 -0.60 12.25 -10.01
N ASP A 68 -1.65 12.26 -10.82
CA ASP A 68 -2.04 13.42 -11.65
C ASP A 68 -2.42 14.62 -10.77
N GLY A 69 -2.96 14.38 -9.58
CA GLY A 69 -3.23 15.40 -8.57
C GLY A 69 -1.99 15.95 -7.86
N GLY A 70 -0.82 15.39 -8.11
CA GLY A 70 0.46 15.83 -7.55
C GLY A 70 0.93 15.07 -6.30
N ALA A 71 0.17 14.07 -5.83
CA ALA A 71 0.61 13.25 -4.70
C ALA A 71 1.70 12.25 -5.12
N THR A 72 2.67 12.00 -4.24
CA THR A 72 3.76 11.05 -4.48
C THR A 72 3.44 9.69 -3.86
N LEU A 73 3.50 8.62 -4.66
CA LEU A 73 3.40 7.25 -4.16
C LEU A 73 4.70 6.85 -3.47
N VAL A 74 4.61 6.37 -2.24
CA VAL A 74 5.78 6.03 -1.42
C VAL A 74 5.85 4.55 -1.00
N GLY A 75 4.91 3.73 -1.41
CA GLY A 75 4.95 2.30 -1.14
C GLY A 75 3.69 1.54 -1.52
N LYS A 76 3.83 0.21 -1.62
CA LYS A 76 2.71 -0.73 -1.69
C LYS A 76 2.49 -1.36 -0.32
N THR A 77 1.24 -1.47 0.10
CA THR A 77 0.88 -1.86 1.45
C THR A 77 0.25 -3.24 1.54
N ILE A 78 0.48 -3.89 2.69
CA ILE A 78 -0.08 -5.20 3.00
C ILE A 78 -1.60 -5.16 2.95
N THR A 79 -2.18 -6.19 2.34
CA THR A 79 -3.61 -6.50 2.32
C THR A 79 -3.84 -7.85 2.96
N ASP A 80 -5.04 -8.10 3.48
CA ASP A 80 -5.48 -9.47 3.75
C ASP A 80 -5.39 -10.29 2.47
N GLU A 81 -5.15 -11.58 2.58
CA GLU A 81 -4.96 -12.47 1.44
C GLU A 81 -6.13 -12.35 0.45
N VAL A 82 -5.80 -12.01 -0.80
CA VAL A 82 -6.77 -11.77 -1.89
C VAL A 82 -7.92 -10.84 -1.47
N SER A 83 -7.64 -9.92 -0.53
CA SER A 83 -8.61 -8.98 0.05
C SER A 83 -9.79 -9.64 0.80
N LEU A 84 -9.70 -10.93 1.10
CA LEU A 84 -10.71 -11.67 1.84
C LEU A 84 -10.36 -11.71 3.32
N GLY A 85 -10.76 -10.67 4.06
CA GLY A 85 -10.52 -10.58 5.48
C GLY A 85 -10.94 -9.22 6.04
N ILE A 86 -11.04 -9.14 7.36
CA ILE A 86 -11.44 -7.94 8.09
C ILE A 86 -10.52 -7.60 9.27
N LEU A 87 -9.52 -8.46 9.55
CA LEU A 87 -8.66 -8.33 10.73
C LEU A 87 -7.31 -7.69 10.41
N GLY A 88 -6.84 -7.79 9.17
CA GLY A 88 -5.53 -7.31 8.76
C GLY A 88 -4.40 -8.28 9.11
N GLU A 89 -4.72 -9.54 9.32
CA GLU A 89 -3.77 -10.61 9.56
C GLU A 89 -3.43 -11.31 8.24
N ASN A 90 -2.16 -11.34 7.88
CA ASN A 90 -1.68 -12.01 6.68
C ASN A 90 -0.58 -13.01 7.06
N VAL A 91 -0.80 -14.29 6.77
CA VAL A 91 0.12 -15.37 7.14
C VAL A 91 1.48 -15.26 6.43
N PHE A 92 1.53 -14.64 5.26
CA PHE A 92 2.75 -14.49 4.46
C PHE A 92 3.52 -13.21 4.79
N HIS A 93 2.81 -12.10 4.96
CA HIS A 93 3.41 -10.78 5.10
C HIS A 93 3.38 -10.23 6.54
N GLY A 94 2.64 -10.89 7.43
CA GLY A 94 2.50 -10.46 8.82
C GLY A 94 1.30 -9.55 9.05
N THR A 95 1.19 -9.04 10.29
CA THR A 95 0.12 -8.16 10.74
C THR A 95 0.72 -6.79 11.05
N PRO A 96 0.34 -5.74 10.32
CA PRO A 96 0.79 -4.38 10.62
C PRO A 96 0.38 -3.94 12.02
N VAL A 97 1.23 -3.16 12.68
CA VAL A 97 0.95 -2.66 14.03
C VAL A 97 -0.08 -1.53 13.95
N ASN A 98 -1.15 -1.66 14.73
CA ASN A 98 -2.08 -0.56 14.98
C ASN A 98 -1.46 0.40 15.99
N SER A 99 -0.84 1.49 15.54
CA SER A 99 -0.13 2.43 16.41
C SER A 99 -1.06 3.19 17.37
N ALA A 100 -2.35 3.30 17.05
CA ALA A 100 -3.35 3.93 17.91
C ALA A 100 -3.87 2.99 19.02
N ALA A 101 -3.79 1.67 18.81
CA ALA A 101 -4.18 0.64 19.76
C ALA A 101 -3.28 -0.61 19.57
N PRO A 102 -2.03 -0.59 20.11
CA PRO A 102 -1.03 -1.62 19.81
C PRO A 102 -1.38 -3.05 20.27
N ASP A 103 -2.36 -3.19 21.14
CA ASP A 103 -2.93 -4.45 21.62
C ASP A 103 -4.06 -5.01 20.73
N ARG A 104 -4.36 -4.33 19.62
CA ARG A 104 -5.43 -4.70 18.69
C ARG A 104 -4.90 -4.86 17.28
N VAL A 105 -5.62 -5.65 16.48
CA VAL A 105 -5.37 -5.78 15.05
C VAL A 105 -5.66 -4.46 14.31
N PRO A 106 -5.02 -4.20 13.17
CA PRO A 106 -5.23 -2.95 12.42
C PRO A 106 -6.58 -2.89 11.72
N GLY A 107 -7.26 -4.03 11.59
CA GLY A 107 -8.40 -4.16 10.69
C GLY A 107 -7.96 -4.41 9.26
N GLY A 108 -8.89 -4.77 8.40
CA GLY A 108 -8.62 -5.14 7.00
C GLY A 108 -9.84 -4.96 6.12
N SER A 109 -9.63 -5.23 4.87
CA SER A 109 -8.48 -5.84 4.18
C SER A 109 -7.33 -4.87 3.86
N SER A 110 -7.48 -3.55 4.02
CA SER A 110 -6.46 -2.52 3.74
C SER A 110 -5.55 -2.25 4.95
N ALA A 111 -5.08 -3.31 5.59
CA ALA A 111 -4.36 -3.28 6.86
C ALA A 111 -3.12 -2.40 6.84
N GLY A 112 -2.27 -2.56 5.85
CA GLY A 112 -1.04 -1.79 5.72
C GLY A 112 -1.31 -0.31 5.47
N SER A 113 -2.31 0.03 4.64
CA SER A 113 -2.67 1.43 4.36
C SER A 113 -3.16 2.12 5.64
N ALA A 114 -4.07 1.49 6.37
CA ALA A 114 -4.57 2.04 7.63
C ALA A 114 -3.45 2.21 8.67
N ALA A 115 -2.56 1.22 8.81
CA ALA A 115 -1.44 1.30 9.72
C ALA A 115 -0.43 2.39 9.35
N ALA A 116 -0.14 2.55 8.04
CA ALA A 116 0.78 3.58 7.55
C ALA A 116 0.27 4.99 7.86
N VAL A 117 -0.99 5.28 7.56
CA VAL A 117 -1.60 6.59 7.86
C VAL A 117 -1.68 6.83 9.36
N ALA A 118 -2.13 5.84 10.14
CA ALA A 118 -2.21 5.97 11.61
C ALA A 118 -0.85 6.21 12.27
N ALA A 119 0.23 5.70 11.68
CA ALA A 119 1.59 5.91 12.16
C ALA A 119 2.25 7.19 11.61
N GLY A 120 1.55 7.97 10.77
CA GLY A 120 2.08 9.17 10.15
C GLY A 120 3.18 8.92 9.12
N LEU A 121 3.20 7.75 8.49
CA LEU A 121 4.19 7.40 7.46
C LEU A 121 3.85 8.00 6.09
N CYS A 122 2.60 8.32 5.87
CA CYS A 122 2.08 8.99 4.68
C CYS A 122 0.79 9.74 5.04
N ASP A 123 0.32 10.56 4.09
CA ASP A 123 -0.87 11.41 4.28
C ASP A 123 -2.15 10.68 3.84
N ILE A 124 -2.06 9.83 2.82
CA ILE A 124 -3.18 9.11 2.21
C ILE A 124 -2.82 7.64 2.04
#